data_e72e102e4c3da7628bdbb0d08735477e
#
_entry.id   e72e102e4c3da7628bdbb0d08735477e
#
_cell.length_a   1.000
_cell.length_b   1.000
_cell.length_c   1.000
_cell.angle_alpha   90.00
_cell.angle_beta   90.00
_cell.angle_gamma   90.00
#
_symmetry.space_group_name_H-M   'P 1'
#
loop_
_entity.id
_entity.type
_entity.pdbx_description
1 polymer ?
#
loop_
_entity_poly.entity_id
_entity_poly.type
_entity_poly.pdbx_seq_one_letter_code
_entity_poly.pdbx_strand_id
1 'polypeptide(L)'
;ARVLVAGDLMLDRYWFGDVQRISPEAPVPVVRVTRSEERLGGAANVAFNVATLGVRATLVGVVGEDEPGRRIEALAREQGIDLRVAHDPQLATTIKLRVIGRQQQLLRVDFEQAPAGSVLDRAFEAVRAAIGEADVLVLSDYGKGALAQIDRIVALARKAERIVIADPKGDDYTRYAGVTVLTPNRAELREVVGSWRDEADLARRAQSLRRSLGVRHLLLTRSEEGMTLFSDDGVLHVPALAREVYDVSGAGDTVVAVLASMIAAGRPIAEAVDLANRAAGIVVGKLGTAAVTPQELFG
;
A
#
# COMPACT_ATOMS: atom_id res chain seq x y z
N ALA A 1 -7.04 15.50 -11.17
CA ALA A 1 -7.01 14.08 -10.80
C ALA A 1 -7.36 13.92 -9.32
N ARG A 2 -8.17 12.91 -9.00
CA ARG A 2 -8.64 12.60 -7.64
C ARG A 2 -8.51 11.10 -7.41
N VAL A 3 -7.82 10.70 -6.36
CA VAL A 3 -7.66 9.31 -5.97
C VAL A 3 -8.32 9.08 -4.62
N LEU A 4 -9.24 8.11 -4.57
CA LEU A 4 -9.81 7.60 -3.35
C LEU A 4 -9.02 6.38 -2.91
N VAL A 5 -8.45 6.40 -1.71
CA VAL A 5 -7.74 5.27 -1.13
C VAL A 5 -8.58 4.70 0.00
N ALA A 6 -8.89 3.41 -0.08
CA ALA A 6 -9.59 2.69 0.98
C ALA A 6 -8.75 1.46 1.39
N GLY A 7 -8.59 1.23 2.69
CA GLY A 7 -7.80 0.08 3.15
C GLY A 7 -7.40 0.12 4.62
N ASP A 8 -6.42 -0.70 4.93
CA ASP A 8 -5.89 -0.86 6.27
C ASP A 8 -4.96 0.30 6.63
N LEU A 9 -5.38 1.11 7.61
CA LEU A 9 -4.59 2.21 8.14
C LEU A 9 -3.66 1.71 9.22
N MET A 10 -2.43 2.23 9.26
CA MET A 10 -1.48 1.92 10.31
C MET A 10 -0.52 3.07 10.59
N LEU A 11 0.02 3.10 11.81
CA LEU A 11 1.07 4.01 12.21
C LEU A 11 2.41 3.28 12.18
N ASP A 12 3.32 3.73 11.33
CA ASP A 12 4.70 3.31 11.37
C ASP A 12 5.45 4.17 12.40
N ARG A 13 5.88 3.54 13.50
CA ARG A 13 6.60 4.21 14.59
C ARG A 13 8.03 3.69 14.64
N TYR A 14 9.00 4.61 14.73
CA TYR A 14 10.42 4.32 14.76
C TYR A 14 11.03 4.84 16.06
N TRP A 15 11.65 3.97 16.84
CA TRP A 15 12.45 4.33 17.98
C TRP A 15 13.92 4.17 17.64
N PHE A 16 14.63 5.27 17.61
CA PHE A 16 16.09 5.30 17.41
C PHE A 16 16.77 5.40 18.75
N GLY A 17 17.83 4.62 18.95
CA GLY A 17 18.53 4.63 20.22
C GLY A 17 19.92 4.02 20.21
N ASP A 18 20.59 4.22 21.34
CA ASP A 18 21.92 3.68 21.60
C ASP A 18 21.81 2.29 22.25
N VAL A 19 22.67 1.37 21.80
CA VAL A 19 22.80 0.03 22.38
C VAL A 19 24.18 -0.06 23.00
N GLN A 20 24.26 0.08 24.33
CA GLN A 20 25.55 0.12 25.06
C GLN A 20 25.72 -1.05 26.05
N ARG A 21 24.65 -1.75 26.38
CA ARG A 21 24.69 -2.81 27.39
C ARG A 21 23.70 -3.94 27.10
N ILE A 22 23.99 -5.10 27.65
CA ILE A 22 23.04 -6.22 27.74
C ILE A 22 22.25 -6.05 29.03
N SER A 23 20.96 -6.45 29.02
CA SER A 23 20.10 -6.45 30.20
C SER A 23 20.66 -7.40 31.28
N PRO A 24 20.63 -7.03 32.56
CA PRO A 24 20.91 -7.98 33.64
C PRO A 24 19.78 -9.00 33.86
N GLU A 25 18.58 -8.76 33.30
CA GLU A 25 17.40 -9.60 33.46
C GLU A 25 17.31 -10.72 32.44
N ALA A 26 17.91 -10.52 31.24
CA ALA A 26 17.91 -11.48 30.15
C ALA A 26 19.05 -11.15 29.14
N PRO A 27 19.51 -12.11 28.33
CA PRO A 27 20.59 -11.89 27.36
C PRO A 27 20.10 -11.11 26.11
N VAL A 28 19.50 -9.94 26.33
CA VAL A 28 18.96 -9.06 25.29
C VAL A 28 19.59 -7.67 25.38
N PRO A 29 19.76 -6.95 24.25
CA PRO A 29 20.28 -5.59 24.26
C PRO A 29 19.29 -4.63 24.92
N VAL A 30 19.81 -3.65 25.66
CA VAL A 30 19.05 -2.50 26.17
C VAL A 30 19.21 -1.36 25.20
N VAL A 31 18.11 -0.92 24.61
CA VAL A 31 18.04 0.24 23.73
C VAL A 31 17.62 1.45 24.54
N ARG A 32 18.46 2.46 24.62
CA ARG A 32 18.11 3.76 25.22
C ARG A 32 17.59 4.66 24.09
N VAL A 33 16.27 4.81 24.02
CA VAL A 33 15.61 5.62 22.99
C VAL A 33 16.01 7.09 23.13
N THR A 34 16.54 7.66 22.05
CA THR A 34 16.99 9.05 21.96
C THR A 34 16.11 9.88 21.04
N ARG A 35 15.42 9.24 20.07
CA ARG A 35 14.56 9.90 19.10
C ARG A 35 13.41 8.97 18.72
N SER A 36 12.21 9.55 18.53
CA SER A 36 11.04 8.86 17.99
C SER A 36 10.56 9.57 16.73
N GLU A 37 10.22 8.79 15.71
CA GLU A 37 9.58 9.28 14.48
C GLU A 37 8.32 8.49 14.21
N GLU A 38 7.34 9.14 13.58
CA GLU A 38 6.07 8.53 13.22
C GLU A 38 5.73 8.89 11.78
N ARG A 39 5.21 7.91 11.05
CA ARG A 39 4.87 8.04 9.64
C ARG A 39 3.55 7.33 9.35
N LEU A 40 2.88 7.78 8.29
CA LEU A 40 1.71 7.09 7.75
C LEU A 40 2.15 5.77 7.13
N GLY A 41 1.43 4.67 7.43
CA GLY A 41 1.67 3.34 6.90
C GLY A 41 0.43 2.73 6.24
N GLY A 42 0.60 1.69 5.45
CA GLY A 42 -0.47 1.03 4.72
C GLY A 42 -1.23 1.98 3.79
N ALA A 43 -2.57 1.89 3.78
CA ALA A 43 -3.40 2.75 2.94
C ALA A 43 -3.16 4.26 3.17
N ALA A 44 -2.78 4.66 4.40
CA ALA A 44 -2.45 6.05 4.69
C ALA A 44 -1.12 6.47 4.03
N ASN A 45 -0.14 5.57 3.88
CA ASN A 45 1.08 5.82 3.12
C ASN A 45 0.81 5.93 1.62
N VAL A 46 -0.10 5.12 1.07
CA VAL A 46 -0.55 5.27 -0.34
C VAL A 46 -1.14 6.67 -0.54
N ALA A 47 -2.06 7.11 0.32
CA ALA A 47 -2.67 8.44 0.23
C ALA A 47 -1.64 9.57 0.38
N PHE A 48 -0.64 9.41 1.25
CA PHE A 48 0.48 10.33 1.41
C PHE A 48 1.30 10.46 0.13
N ASN A 49 1.66 9.35 -0.51
CA ASN A 49 2.38 9.36 -1.78
C ASN A 49 1.56 10.05 -2.89
N VAL A 50 0.25 9.79 -2.97
CA VAL A 50 -0.67 10.46 -3.90
C VAL A 50 -0.68 11.97 -3.69
N ALA A 51 -0.82 12.42 -2.44
CA ALA A 51 -0.85 13.84 -2.08
C ALA A 51 0.50 14.53 -2.39
N THR A 52 1.63 13.86 -2.12
CA THR A 52 2.97 14.37 -2.42
C THR A 52 3.18 14.60 -3.91
N LEU A 53 2.54 13.82 -4.78
CA LEU A 53 2.54 14.02 -6.24
C LEU A 53 1.63 15.17 -6.71
N GLY A 54 0.97 15.88 -5.80
CA GLY A 54 0.05 16.97 -6.10
C GLY A 54 -1.33 16.54 -6.58
N VAL A 55 -1.68 15.26 -6.41
CA VAL A 55 -3.00 14.70 -6.73
C VAL A 55 -3.89 14.76 -5.48
N ARG A 56 -5.17 15.08 -5.65
CA ARG A 56 -6.12 15.11 -4.52
C ARG A 56 -6.35 13.70 -4.00
N ALA A 57 -6.01 13.47 -2.74
CA ALA A 57 -6.19 12.19 -2.05
C ALA A 57 -7.35 12.28 -1.06
N THR A 58 -8.28 11.32 -1.15
CA THR A 58 -9.28 11.04 -0.10
C THR A 58 -8.93 9.70 0.52
N LEU A 59 -8.89 9.62 1.85
CA LEU A 59 -8.53 8.41 2.59
C LEU A 59 -9.71 7.90 3.41
N VAL A 60 -10.08 6.66 3.18
CA VAL A 60 -11.10 5.93 3.93
C VAL A 60 -10.47 4.72 4.61
N GLY A 61 -10.80 4.51 5.87
CA GLY A 61 -10.38 3.34 6.64
C GLY A 61 -10.96 3.36 8.04
N VAL A 62 -10.42 2.52 8.91
CA VAL A 62 -10.86 2.40 10.30
C VAL A 62 -9.68 2.64 11.23
N VAL A 63 -9.90 3.39 12.31
CA VAL A 63 -8.95 3.58 13.41
C VAL A 63 -9.66 3.43 14.75
N GLY A 64 -8.90 3.17 15.80
CA GLY A 64 -9.38 3.24 17.18
C GLY A 64 -9.55 4.68 17.68
N GLU A 65 -10.30 4.87 18.75
CA GLU A 65 -10.36 6.13 19.50
C GLU A 65 -9.16 6.28 20.47
N ASP A 66 -7.96 5.94 19.96
CA ASP A 66 -6.72 5.87 20.72
C ASP A 66 -5.69 6.93 20.26
N GLU A 67 -4.51 6.93 20.89
CA GLU A 67 -3.44 7.87 20.53
C GLU A 67 -2.93 7.66 19.12
N PRO A 68 -2.64 6.39 18.67
CA PRO A 68 -2.18 6.15 17.30
C PRO A 68 -3.20 6.55 16.23
N GLY A 69 -4.50 6.33 16.48
CA GLY A 69 -5.57 6.76 15.58
C GLY A 69 -5.58 8.27 15.38
N ARG A 70 -5.55 9.03 16.49
CA ARG A 70 -5.44 10.50 16.43
C ARG A 70 -4.17 10.98 15.74
N ARG A 71 -3.06 10.22 15.90
CA ARG A 71 -1.79 10.57 15.27
C ARG A 71 -1.82 10.38 13.75
N ILE A 72 -2.41 9.28 13.27
CA ILE A 72 -2.64 9.05 11.82
C ILE A 72 -3.46 10.21 11.24
N GLU A 73 -4.55 10.60 11.90
CA GLU A 73 -5.37 11.70 11.42
C GLU A 73 -4.63 13.03 11.37
N ALA A 74 -3.83 13.35 12.40
CA ALA A 74 -3.04 14.56 12.43
C ALA A 74 -2.04 14.60 11.27
N LEU A 75 -1.25 13.54 11.09
CA LEU A 75 -0.28 13.41 10.01
C LEU A 75 -0.93 13.52 8.63
N ALA A 76 -2.09 12.88 8.43
CA ALA A 76 -2.79 12.95 7.16
C ALA A 76 -3.35 14.36 6.87
N ARG A 77 -3.89 15.07 7.87
CA ARG A 77 -4.34 16.47 7.73
C ARG A 77 -3.17 17.41 7.41
N GLU A 78 -2.00 17.21 8.03
CA GLU A 78 -0.78 17.97 7.74
C GLU A 78 -0.36 17.85 6.25
N GLN A 79 -0.69 16.73 5.60
CA GLN A 79 -0.43 16.47 4.18
C GLN A 79 -1.58 16.89 3.25
N GLY A 80 -2.63 17.51 3.77
CA GLY A 80 -3.79 17.95 2.96
C GLY A 80 -4.66 16.80 2.42
N ILE A 81 -4.62 15.62 3.05
CA ILE A 81 -5.43 14.47 2.68
C ILE A 81 -6.86 14.66 3.23
N ASP A 82 -7.88 14.49 2.37
CA ASP A 82 -9.29 14.47 2.80
C ASP A 82 -9.58 13.15 3.55
N LEU A 83 -9.87 13.27 4.84
CA LEU A 83 -10.05 12.13 5.73
C LEU A 83 -11.53 11.82 5.94
N ARG A 84 -11.90 10.58 5.66
CA ARG A 84 -13.24 10.02 5.93
C ARG A 84 -13.12 8.71 6.71
N VAL A 85 -12.52 8.80 7.90
CA VAL A 85 -12.15 7.65 8.74
C VAL A 85 -13.31 7.29 9.67
N ALA A 86 -13.60 5.99 9.80
CA ALA A 86 -14.51 5.47 10.79
C ALA A 86 -13.78 5.14 12.10
N HIS A 87 -14.34 5.53 13.23
CA HIS A 87 -13.73 5.31 14.54
C HIS A 87 -14.42 4.14 15.27
N ASP A 88 -13.63 3.30 15.91
CA ASP A 88 -14.12 2.22 16.77
C ASP A 88 -13.46 2.33 18.15
N PRO A 89 -14.24 2.61 19.21
CA PRO A 89 -13.69 2.77 20.56
C PRO A 89 -13.11 1.46 21.15
N GLN A 90 -13.42 0.31 20.54
CA GLN A 90 -12.93 -1.00 20.98
C GLN A 90 -11.74 -1.49 20.17
N LEU A 91 -11.39 -0.80 19.10
CA LEU A 91 -10.27 -1.16 18.23
C LEU A 91 -8.97 -0.55 18.75
N ALA A 92 -7.92 -1.36 18.84
CA ALA A 92 -6.56 -0.85 18.91
C ALA A 92 -6.06 -0.55 17.49
N THR A 93 -5.72 0.71 17.22
CA THR A 93 -5.18 1.11 15.92
C THR A 93 -3.88 0.37 15.63
N THR A 94 -3.74 -0.16 14.42
CA THR A 94 -2.54 -0.90 14.01
C THR A 94 -1.29 -0.03 14.08
N ILE A 95 -0.26 -0.53 14.80
CA ILE A 95 1.05 0.09 14.89
C ILE A 95 2.11 -0.92 14.43
N LYS A 96 3.06 -0.45 13.62
CA LYS A 96 4.32 -1.15 13.35
C LYS A 96 5.47 -0.37 14.00
N LEU A 97 5.86 -0.82 15.19
CA LEU A 97 6.96 -0.21 15.93
C LEU A 97 8.29 -0.87 15.50
N ARG A 98 9.21 -0.07 14.99
CA ARG A 98 10.58 -0.50 14.66
C ARG A 98 11.57 0.11 15.63
N VAL A 99 12.37 -0.74 16.25
CA VAL A 99 13.44 -0.34 17.16
C VAL A 99 14.76 -0.38 16.38
N ILE A 100 15.39 0.79 16.24
CA ILE A 100 16.62 0.99 15.47
C ILE A 100 17.76 1.31 16.41
N GLY A 101 18.81 0.50 16.38
CA GLY A 101 20.03 0.71 17.13
C GLY A 101 21.25 0.65 16.24
N ARG A 102 22.19 1.59 16.35
CA ARG A 102 23.41 1.65 15.53
C ARG A 102 23.15 1.51 14.02
N GLN A 103 22.10 2.17 13.51
CA GLN A 103 21.66 2.14 12.10
C GLN A 103 21.11 0.79 11.61
N GLN A 104 20.83 -0.15 12.50
CA GLN A 104 20.21 -1.44 12.17
C GLN A 104 18.87 -1.60 12.88
N GLN A 105 17.89 -2.20 12.20
CA GLN A 105 16.66 -2.61 12.85
C GLN A 105 16.94 -3.83 13.74
N LEU A 106 16.71 -3.65 15.03
CA LEU A 106 16.92 -4.69 16.05
C LEU A 106 15.65 -5.54 16.27
N LEU A 107 14.50 -4.90 16.20
CA LEU A 107 13.22 -5.53 16.49
C LEU A 107 12.09 -4.77 15.77
N ARG A 108 11.04 -5.49 15.37
CA ARG A 108 9.74 -4.93 15.04
C ARG A 108 8.68 -5.52 15.97
N VAL A 109 7.83 -4.65 16.52
CA VAL A 109 6.68 -5.03 17.33
C VAL A 109 5.42 -4.56 16.60
N ASP A 110 4.53 -5.49 16.30
CA ASP A 110 3.28 -5.21 15.60
C ASP A 110 2.12 -5.30 16.59
N PHE A 111 1.35 -4.21 16.71
CA PHE A 111 0.08 -4.16 17.44
C PHE A 111 -1.02 -4.19 16.40
N GLU A 112 -1.84 -5.25 16.41
CA GLU A 112 -2.80 -5.51 15.35
C GLU A 112 -4.11 -6.06 15.94
N GLN A 113 -5.22 -5.45 15.50
CA GLN A 113 -6.56 -5.94 15.80
C GLN A 113 -7.44 -5.68 14.58
N ALA A 114 -8.25 -6.66 14.18
CA ALA A 114 -9.17 -6.50 13.07
C ALA A 114 -10.44 -5.76 13.53
N PRO A 115 -10.88 -4.73 12.77
CA PRO A 115 -12.18 -4.10 13.01
C PRO A 115 -13.32 -5.06 12.68
N ALA A 116 -14.46 -4.90 13.37
CA ALA A 116 -15.62 -5.75 13.19
C ALA A 116 -16.94 -4.99 13.36
N GLY A 117 -18.03 -5.59 12.88
CA GLY A 117 -19.37 -5.05 13.10
C GLY A 117 -19.65 -3.75 12.34
N SER A 118 -20.38 -2.84 12.97
CA SER A 118 -20.94 -1.63 12.35
C SER A 118 -19.90 -0.60 11.90
N VAL A 119 -18.66 -0.66 12.39
CA VAL A 119 -17.60 0.24 11.91
C VAL A 119 -17.25 0.00 10.44
N LEU A 120 -17.29 -1.26 10.00
CA LEU A 120 -17.08 -1.62 8.59
C LEU A 120 -18.18 -1.08 7.69
N ASP A 121 -19.43 -1.05 8.16
CA ASP A 121 -20.53 -0.44 7.42
C ASP A 121 -20.34 1.08 7.32
N ARG A 122 -19.87 1.75 8.38
CA ARG A 122 -19.54 3.19 8.31
C ARG A 122 -18.39 3.46 7.33
N ALA A 123 -17.36 2.63 7.31
CA ALA A 123 -16.27 2.75 6.34
C ALA A 123 -16.79 2.53 4.90
N PHE A 124 -17.65 1.55 4.68
CA PHE A 124 -18.31 1.34 3.38
C PHE A 124 -19.14 2.56 2.95
N GLU A 125 -19.93 3.14 3.85
CA GLU A 125 -20.73 4.35 3.55
C GLU A 125 -19.83 5.55 3.22
N ALA A 126 -18.66 5.66 3.86
CA ALA A 126 -17.67 6.69 3.52
C ALA A 126 -17.11 6.51 2.09
N VAL A 127 -16.81 5.26 1.68
CA VAL A 127 -16.44 4.96 0.30
C VAL A 127 -17.59 5.30 -0.65
N ARG A 128 -18.83 4.92 -0.31
CA ARG A 128 -20.01 5.19 -1.13
C ARG A 128 -20.25 6.69 -1.35
N ALA A 129 -20.01 7.51 -0.33
CA ALA A 129 -20.13 8.95 -0.43
C ALA A 129 -19.00 9.61 -1.27
N ALA A 130 -17.79 8.98 -1.29
CA ALA A 130 -16.62 9.54 -1.96
C ALA A 130 -16.46 9.08 -3.43
N ILE A 131 -16.97 7.89 -3.77
CA ILE A 131 -16.64 7.21 -5.03
C ILE A 131 -17.07 8.02 -6.27
N GLY A 132 -18.16 8.78 -6.18
CA GLY A 132 -18.65 9.61 -7.29
C GLY A 132 -17.69 10.72 -7.71
N GLU A 133 -16.83 11.18 -6.80
CA GLU A 133 -15.88 12.26 -7.03
C GLU A 133 -14.49 11.75 -7.46
N ALA A 134 -14.19 10.46 -7.28
CA ALA A 134 -12.89 9.89 -7.58
C ALA A 134 -12.75 9.49 -9.05
N ASP A 135 -11.57 9.66 -9.63
CA ASP A 135 -11.19 9.13 -10.94
C ASP A 135 -10.72 7.67 -10.81
N VAL A 136 -9.99 7.39 -9.72
CA VAL A 136 -9.44 6.07 -9.41
C VAL A 136 -9.73 5.74 -7.94
N LEU A 137 -10.14 4.49 -7.68
CA LEU A 137 -10.19 3.88 -6.35
C LEU A 137 -8.99 2.96 -6.17
N VAL A 138 -8.25 3.15 -5.09
CA VAL A 138 -7.20 2.22 -4.63
C VAL A 138 -7.73 1.43 -3.44
N LEU A 139 -7.60 0.11 -3.49
CA LEU A 139 -7.85 -0.82 -2.39
C LEU A 139 -6.51 -1.33 -1.88
N SER A 140 -6.05 -0.82 -0.74
CA SER A 140 -4.77 -1.19 -0.12
C SER A 140 -5.02 -2.18 1.01
N ASP A 141 -4.86 -3.47 0.69
CA ASP A 141 -5.14 -4.58 1.59
C ASP A 141 -3.86 -5.09 2.27
N TYR A 142 -3.83 -5.05 3.59
CA TYR A 142 -2.76 -5.61 4.43
C TYR A 142 -3.24 -6.79 5.28
N GLY A 143 -4.47 -7.25 5.03
CA GLY A 143 -5.08 -8.35 5.78
C GLY A 143 -5.41 -7.99 7.23
N LYS A 144 -5.63 -6.68 7.52
CA LYS A 144 -5.98 -6.23 8.88
C LYS A 144 -7.49 -6.05 9.08
N GLY A 145 -8.29 -6.30 8.05
CA GLY A 145 -9.73 -6.44 8.13
C GLY A 145 -10.55 -5.22 7.75
N ALA A 146 -9.96 -4.05 7.47
CA ALA A 146 -10.72 -2.88 7.02
C ALA A 146 -11.43 -3.12 5.67
N LEU A 147 -10.91 -4.01 4.84
CA LEU A 147 -11.49 -4.42 3.56
C LEU A 147 -12.29 -5.75 3.64
N ALA A 148 -12.88 -6.07 4.79
CA ALA A 148 -13.70 -7.28 4.91
C ALA A 148 -14.94 -7.28 3.97
N GLN A 149 -15.40 -6.10 3.53
CA GLN A 149 -16.51 -5.93 2.59
C GLN A 149 -16.05 -5.52 1.18
N ILE A 150 -14.86 -5.97 0.77
CA ILE A 150 -14.21 -5.54 -0.48
C ILE A 150 -15.05 -5.86 -1.72
N ASP A 151 -15.76 -6.97 -1.74
CA ASP A 151 -16.69 -7.37 -2.80
C ASP A 151 -17.79 -6.32 -3.03
N ARG A 152 -18.36 -5.78 -1.94
CA ARG A 152 -19.35 -4.69 -2.00
C ARG A 152 -18.74 -3.39 -2.55
N ILE A 153 -17.50 -3.09 -2.14
CA ILE A 153 -16.77 -1.89 -2.60
C ILE A 153 -16.44 -2.01 -4.10
N VAL A 154 -15.97 -3.16 -4.55
CA VAL A 154 -15.69 -3.42 -5.97
C VAL A 154 -16.98 -3.32 -6.81
N ALA A 155 -18.08 -3.92 -6.35
CA ALA A 155 -19.36 -3.84 -7.03
C ALA A 155 -19.85 -2.38 -7.14
N LEU A 156 -19.71 -1.59 -6.08
CA LEU A 156 -20.05 -0.17 -6.05
C LEU A 156 -19.21 0.62 -7.05
N ALA A 157 -17.89 0.42 -7.07
CA ALA A 157 -16.97 1.13 -7.96
C ALA A 157 -17.24 0.80 -9.44
N ARG A 158 -17.55 -0.47 -9.75
CA ARG A 158 -17.95 -0.90 -11.10
C ARG A 158 -19.24 -0.23 -11.55
N LYS A 159 -20.25 -0.14 -10.66
CA LYS A 159 -21.51 0.57 -10.96
C LYS A 159 -21.28 2.06 -11.22
N ALA A 160 -20.29 2.65 -10.55
CA ALA A 160 -19.88 4.04 -10.74
C ALA A 160 -18.90 4.23 -11.91
N GLU A 161 -18.57 3.16 -12.64
CA GLU A 161 -17.60 3.15 -13.77
C GLU A 161 -16.21 3.70 -13.37
N ARG A 162 -15.77 3.40 -12.14
CA ARG A 162 -14.47 3.85 -11.65
C ARG A 162 -13.39 2.81 -11.92
N ILE A 163 -12.20 3.29 -12.21
CA ILE A 163 -11.00 2.46 -12.27
C ILE A 163 -10.65 2.01 -10.86
N VAL A 164 -10.45 0.70 -10.67
CA VAL A 164 -10.09 0.12 -9.36
C VAL A 164 -8.72 -0.52 -9.46
N ILE A 165 -7.81 -0.09 -8.59
CA ILE A 165 -6.50 -0.70 -8.40
C ILE A 165 -6.54 -1.39 -7.04
N ALA A 166 -6.24 -2.69 -6.98
CA ALA A 166 -6.16 -3.42 -5.73
C ALA A 166 -4.72 -3.92 -5.50
N ASP A 167 -4.17 -3.55 -4.35
CA ASP A 167 -2.94 -4.12 -3.80
C ASP A 167 -3.35 -5.27 -2.87
N PRO A 168 -3.18 -6.54 -3.32
CA PRO A 168 -3.83 -7.66 -2.69
C PRO A 168 -3.07 -8.22 -1.50
N LYS A 169 -3.79 -8.94 -0.61
CA LYS A 169 -3.21 -9.73 0.47
C LYS A 169 -3.94 -11.06 0.63
N GLY A 170 -3.19 -12.10 1.07
CA GLY A 170 -3.73 -13.45 1.26
C GLY A 170 -3.69 -14.30 -0.02
N ASP A 171 -4.27 -15.47 0.05
CA ASP A 171 -4.27 -16.50 -0.99
C ASP A 171 -5.59 -16.59 -1.78
N ASP A 172 -6.66 -15.98 -1.27
CA ASP A 172 -7.95 -15.90 -1.97
C ASP A 172 -8.11 -14.60 -2.76
N TYR A 173 -7.72 -14.65 -4.02
CA TYR A 173 -7.86 -13.51 -4.93
C TYR A 173 -9.25 -13.37 -5.56
N THR A 174 -10.18 -14.30 -5.30
CA THR A 174 -11.55 -14.19 -5.81
C THR A 174 -12.26 -12.95 -5.28
N ARG A 175 -11.89 -12.50 -4.08
CA ARG A 175 -12.40 -11.27 -3.47
C ARG A 175 -12.05 -9.98 -4.24
N TYR A 176 -11.03 -10.01 -5.10
CA TYR A 176 -10.64 -8.89 -5.98
C TYR A 176 -11.19 -9.03 -7.40
N ALA A 177 -12.09 -9.98 -7.65
CA ALA A 177 -12.63 -10.23 -8.99
C ALA A 177 -13.25 -8.96 -9.59
N GLY A 178 -12.89 -8.65 -10.83
CA GLY A 178 -13.42 -7.52 -11.57
C GLY A 178 -12.80 -6.16 -11.26
N VAL A 179 -11.70 -6.09 -10.48
CA VAL A 179 -10.90 -4.86 -10.39
C VAL A 179 -10.22 -4.57 -11.73
N THR A 180 -9.82 -3.32 -11.96
CA THR A 180 -9.15 -2.95 -13.22
C THR A 180 -7.69 -3.39 -13.22
N VAL A 181 -6.98 -3.15 -12.13
CA VAL A 181 -5.56 -3.50 -11.98
C VAL A 181 -5.37 -4.23 -10.65
N LEU A 182 -4.60 -5.31 -10.67
CA LEU A 182 -4.18 -6.06 -9.48
C LEU A 182 -2.64 -6.00 -9.39
N THR A 183 -2.07 -5.69 -8.19
CA THR A 183 -0.64 -5.37 -8.03
C THR A 183 0.10 -6.32 -7.08
N PRO A 184 0.04 -7.65 -7.25
CA PRO A 184 0.76 -8.56 -6.37
C PRO A 184 2.27 -8.43 -6.50
N ASN A 185 2.99 -8.77 -5.42
CA ASN A 185 4.41 -9.07 -5.50
C ASN A 185 4.65 -10.56 -5.82
N ARG A 186 5.95 -10.93 -6.01
CA ARG A 186 6.31 -12.33 -6.35
C ARG A 186 5.88 -13.35 -5.31
N ALA A 187 5.98 -13.03 -4.04
CA ALA A 187 5.59 -13.95 -2.97
C ALA A 187 4.07 -14.14 -2.95
N GLU A 188 3.31 -13.06 -3.01
CA GLU A 188 1.85 -13.06 -3.05
C GLU A 188 1.31 -13.79 -4.28
N LEU A 189 1.85 -13.51 -5.47
CA LEU A 189 1.43 -14.24 -6.67
C LEU A 189 1.72 -15.74 -6.54
N ARG A 190 2.87 -16.12 -5.95
CA ARG A 190 3.25 -17.52 -5.75
C ARG A 190 2.31 -18.26 -4.79
N GLU A 191 1.80 -17.60 -3.77
CA GLU A 191 0.80 -18.17 -2.85
C GLU A 191 -0.47 -18.59 -3.61
N VAL A 192 -0.88 -17.82 -4.63
CA VAL A 192 -2.12 -18.06 -5.39
C VAL A 192 -1.94 -19.03 -6.56
N VAL A 193 -0.88 -18.87 -7.36
CA VAL A 193 -0.70 -19.66 -8.60
C VAL A 193 0.32 -20.78 -8.47
N GLY A 194 0.96 -20.90 -7.31
CA GLY A 194 2.08 -21.82 -7.08
C GLY A 194 3.39 -21.34 -7.71
N SER A 195 4.46 -22.09 -7.50
CA SER A 195 5.77 -21.81 -8.09
C SER A 195 5.76 -21.98 -9.60
N TRP A 196 6.51 -21.17 -10.32
CA TRP A 196 6.72 -21.26 -11.76
C TRP A 196 8.17 -21.63 -12.06
N ARG A 197 8.39 -22.29 -13.23
CA ARG A 197 9.69 -22.84 -13.64
C ARG A 197 10.55 -21.83 -14.41
N ASP A 198 9.90 -21.02 -15.24
CA ASP A 198 10.50 -20.06 -16.14
C ASP A 198 9.52 -18.90 -16.44
N GLU A 199 9.97 -17.93 -17.23
CA GLU A 199 9.17 -16.74 -17.57
C GLU A 199 7.92 -17.11 -18.41
N ALA A 200 7.99 -18.15 -19.24
CA ALA A 200 6.83 -18.59 -20.02
C ALA A 200 5.77 -19.24 -19.11
N ASP A 201 6.19 -20.01 -18.11
CA ASP A 201 5.29 -20.59 -17.10
C ASP A 201 4.67 -19.48 -16.21
N LEU A 202 5.47 -18.48 -15.79
CA LEU A 202 4.97 -17.31 -15.09
C LEU A 202 3.90 -16.59 -15.89
N ALA A 203 4.19 -16.26 -17.15
CA ALA A 203 3.26 -15.55 -18.04
C ALA A 203 1.95 -16.32 -18.20
N ARG A 204 2.02 -17.63 -18.43
CA ARG A 204 0.83 -18.49 -18.56
C ARG A 204 -0.03 -18.46 -17.30
N ARG A 205 0.59 -18.63 -16.11
CA ARG A 205 -0.11 -18.65 -14.82
C ARG A 205 -0.72 -17.28 -14.48
N ALA A 206 0.03 -16.19 -14.62
CA ALA A 206 -0.43 -14.84 -14.38
C ALA A 206 -1.59 -14.47 -15.32
N GLN A 207 -1.50 -14.78 -16.62
CA GLN A 207 -2.57 -14.56 -17.58
C GLN A 207 -3.81 -15.42 -17.29
N SER A 208 -3.63 -16.67 -16.84
CA SER A 208 -4.74 -17.55 -16.44
C SER A 208 -5.48 -16.95 -15.24
N LEU A 209 -4.75 -16.56 -14.20
CA LEU A 209 -5.32 -15.92 -13.01
C LEU A 209 -6.04 -14.61 -13.37
N ARG A 210 -5.39 -13.73 -14.14
CA ARG A 210 -5.96 -12.46 -14.58
C ARG A 210 -7.33 -12.65 -15.25
N ARG A 211 -7.41 -13.62 -16.19
CA ARG A 211 -8.65 -13.92 -16.92
C ARG A 211 -9.71 -14.54 -16.04
N SER A 212 -9.35 -15.47 -15.15
CA SER A 212 -10.30 -16.13 -14.23
C SER A 212 -10.96 -15.14 -13.28
N LEU A 213 -10.23 -14.09 -12.88
CA LEU A 213 -10.73 -13.02 -12.01
C LEU A 213 -11.44 -11.89 -12.79
N GLY A 214 -11.43 -11.90 -14.12
CA GLY A 214 -11.94 -10.80 -14.94
C GLY A 214 -11.20 -9.48 -14.72
N VAL A 215 -9.92 -9.54 -14.37
CA VAL A 215 -9.05 -8.38 -14.15
C VAL A 215 -8.45 -7.93 -15.48
N ARG A 216 -8.48 -6.62 -15.78
CA ARG A 216 -7.95 -6.09 -17.03
C ARG A 216 -6.42 -6.14 -17.08
N HIS A 217 -5.76 -5.80 -15.98
CA HIS A 217 -4.31 -5.74 -15.88
C HIS A 217 -3.82 -6.40 -14.59
N LEU A 218 -2.81 -7.25 -14.67
CA LEU A 218 -2.07 -7.75 -13.51
C LEU A 218 -0.65 -7.21 -13.59
N LEU A 219 -0.26 -6.36 -12.65
CA LEU A 219 1.08 -5.79 -12.51
C LEU A 219 1.83 -6.53 -11.42
N LEU A 220 2.76 -7.39 -11.81
CA LEU A 220 3.62 -8.12 -10.88
C LEU A 220 4.84 -7.26 -10.53
N THR A 221 5.00 -6.92 -9.24
CA THR A 221 6.24 -6.31 -8.75
C THR A 221 7.28 -7.39 -8.44
N ARG A 222 8.52 -7.19 -8.91
CA ARG A 222 9.56 -8.25 -8.96
C ARG A 222 10.87 -7.83 -8.27
N SER A 223 10.81 -6.88 -7.34
CA SER A 223 11.98 -6.36 -6.62
C SER A 223 13.10 -5.90 -7.57
N GLU A 224 14.28 -6.49 -7.49
CA GLU A 224 15.45 -6.18 -8.32
C GLU A 224 15.27 -6.47 -9.81
N GLU A 225 14.25 -7.24 -10.19
CA GLU A 225 13.94 -7.51 -11.60
C GLU A 225 12.98 -6.47 -12.21
N GLY A 226 12.46 -5.54 -11.42
CA GLY A 226 11.52 -4.50 -11.89
C GLY A 226 10.06 -4.92 -11.82
N MET A 227 9.31 -4.76 -12.91
CA MET A 227 7.87 -5.02 -12.96
C MET A 227 7.46 -5.70 -14.26
N THR A 228 6.42 -6.51 -14.20
CA THR A 228 5.84 -7.15 -15.39
C THR A 228 4.32 -6.93 -15.41
N LEU A 229 3.84 -6.28 -16.45
CA LEU A 229 2.42 -6.06 -16.71
C LEU A 229 1.88 -7.14 -17.64
N PHE A 230 0.83 -7.83 -17.20
CA PHE A 230 0.06 -8.80 -17.99
C PHE A 230 -1.29 -8.19 -18.36
N SER A 231 -1.62 -8.17 -19.64
CA SER A 231 -2.86 -7.61 -20.18
C SER A 231 -3.37 -8.43 -21.37
N ASP A 232 -4.46 -7.99 -22.00
CA ASP A 232 -4.91 -8.60 -23.26
C ASP A 232 -3.98 -8.28 -24.43
N ASP A 233 -3.25 -7.15 -24.36
CA ASP A 233 -2.27 -6.75 -25.37
C ASP A 233 -0.96 -7.55 -25.27
N GLY A 234 -0.80 -8.39 -24.23
CA GLY A 234 0.37 -9.23 -24.03
C GLY A 234 1.08 -9.00 -22.69
N VAL A 235 2.41 -9.09 -22.72
CA VAL A 235 3.29 -8.97 -21.57
C VAL A 235 4.28 -7.84 -21.79
N LEU A 236 4.30 -6.85 -20.89
CA LEU A 236 5.29 -5.77 -20.87
C LEU A 236 6.17 -5.93 -19.63
N HIS A 237 7.47 -6.13 -19.84
CA HIS A 237 8.44 -6.13 -18.75
C HIS A 237 9.21 -4.81 -18.72
N VAL A 238 9.26 -4.19 -17.53
CA VAL A 238 10.03 -2.97 -17.26
C VAL A 238 11.11 -3.32 -16.24
N PRO A 239 12.39 -3.32 -16.64
CA PRO A 239 13.49 -3.69 -15.75
C PRO A 239 13.68 -2.67 -14.63
N ALA A 240 14.15 -3.11 -13.47
CA ALA A 240 14.45 -2.21 -12.38
C ALA A 240 15.55 -1.22 -12.76
N LEU A 241 15.40 0.01 -12.30
CA LEU A 241 16.49 0.99 -12.38
C LEU A 241 17.49 0.64 -11.29
N ALA A 242 18.70 0.22 -11.69
CA ALA A 242 19.78 -0.12 -10.77
C ALA A 242 20.11 1.06 -9.85
N ARG A 243 19.93 0.90 -8.54
CA ARG A 243 20.28 1.88 -7.51
C ARG A 243 20.70 1.14 -6.23
N GLU A 244 21.43 1.84 -5.38
CA GLU A 244 21.69 1.33 -4.03
C GLU A 244 20.36 1.23 -3.28
N VAL A 245 20.07 0.04 -2.76
CA VAL A 245 18.89 -0.23 -1.95
C VAL A 245 19.25 0.01 -0.49
N TYR A 246 18.60 0.98 0.13
CA TYR A 246 18.76 1.29 1.54
C TYR A 246 17.63 0.69 2.39
N ASP A 247 16.38 0.87 1.96
CA ASP A 247 15.19 0.36 2.65
C ASP A 247 14.07 0.13 1.62
N VAL A 248 13.44 -1.05 1.65
CA VAL A 248 12.33 -1.39 0.75
C VAL A 248 10.95 -1.08 1.34
N SER A 249 10.89 -0.55 2.56
CA SER A 249 9.63 -0.26 3.25
C SER A 249 8.80 0.77 2.48
N GLY A 250 7.54 0.42 2.16
CA GLY A 250 6.62 1.30 1.45
C GLY A 250 6.85 1.43 -0.05
N ALA A 251 7.80 0.68 -0.65
CA ALA A 251 8.02 0.70 -2.09
C ALA A 251 6.78 0.25 -2.86
N GLY A 252 6.06 -0.77 -2.39
CA GLY A 252 4.77 -1.22 -2.95
C GLY A 252 3.72 -0.11 -2.92
N ASP A 253 3.57 0.57 -1.77
CA ASP A 253 2.64 1.70 -1.62
C ASP A 253 2.95 2.83 -2.62
N THR A 254 4.24 3.13 -2.81
CA THR A 254 4.69 4.13 -3.79
C THR A 254 4.34 3.71 -5.21
N VAL A 255 4.55 2.44 -5.58
CA VAL A 255 4.15 1.90 -6.89
C VAL A 255 2.66 2.10 -7.13
N VAL A 256 1.83 1.68 -6.18
CA VAL A 256 0.36 1.79 -6.27
C VAL A 256 -0.08 3.25 -6.36
N ALA A 257 0.52 4.12 -5.55
CA ALA A 257 0.18 5.55 -5.53
C ALA A 257 0.54 6.26 -6.84
N VAL A 258 1.75 6.00 -7.39
CA VAL A 258 2.17 6.58 -8.67
C VAL A 258 1.31 6.03 -9.80
N LEU A 259 1.08 4.71 -9.84
CA LEU A 259 0.21 4.08 -10.83
C LEU A 259 -1.19 4.72 -10.82
N ALA A 260 -1.80 4.84 -9.64
CA ALA A 260 -3.12 5.44 -9.47
C ALA A 260 -3.15 6.92 -9.90
N SER A 261 -2.12 7.69 -9.51
CA SER A 261 -1.99 9.11 -9.84
C SER A 261 -1.87 9.35 -11.35
N MET A 262 -1.05 8.54 -12.02
CA MET A 262 -0.84 8.66 -13.47
C MET A 262 -2.09 8.24 -14.25
N ILE A 263 -2.74 7.16 -13.87
CA ILE A 263 -4.01 6.72 -14.47
C ILE A 263 -5.11 7.76 -14.24
N ALA A 264 -5.23 8.32 -13.02
CA ALA A 264 -6.17 9.40 -12.73
C ALA A 264 -5.90 10.68 -13.55
N ALA A 265 -4.64 10.92 -13.94
CA ALA A 265 -4.25 12.00 -14.83
C ALA A 265 -4.46 11.65 -16.32
N GLY A 266 -5.03 10.49 -16.65
CA GLY A 266 -5.31 10.08 -18.03
C GLY A 266 -4.12 9.50 -18.80
N ARG A 267 -3.02 9.14 -18.11
CA ARG A 267 -1.86 8.52 -18.77
C ARG A 267 -2.14 7.06 -19.13
N PRO A 268 -1.61 6.57 -20.27
CA PRO A 268 -1.67 5.16 -20.62
C PRO A 268 -1.04 4.27 -19.56
N ILE A 269 -1.59 3.04 -19.37
CA ILE A 269 -1.12 2.11 -18.35
C ILE A 269 0.37 1.78 -18.47
N ALA A 270 0.90 1.65 -19.67
CA ALA A 270 2.33 1.35 -19.88
C ALA A 270 3.23 2.47 -19.38
N GLU A 271 2.86 3.74 -19.63
CA GLU A 271 3.58 4.92 -19.12
C GLU A 271 3.45 5.02 -17.59
N ALA A 272 2.27 4.72 -17.04
CA ALA A 272 2.04 4.71 -15.59
C ALA A 272 2.90 3.65 -14.89
N VAL A 273 3.07 2.47 -15.50
CA VAL A 273 3.95 1.41 -14.99
C VAL A 273 5.43 1.81 -15.02
N ASP A 274 5.89 2.43 -16.11
CA ASP A 274 7.27 2.92 -16.20
C ASP A 274 7.59 3.96 -15.13
N LEU A 275 6.69 4.94 -14.93
CA LEU A 275 6.83 5.94 -13.88
C LEU A 275 6.74 5.34 -12.46
N ALA A 276 5.88 4.34 -12.24
CA ALA A 276 5.81 3.64 -10.97
C ALA A 276 7.10 2.84 -10.67
N ASN A 277 7.69 2.22 -11.69
CA ASN A 277 8.98 1.52 -11.56
C ASN A 277 10.13 2.50 -11.25
N ARG A 278 10.15 3.67 -11.92
CA ARG A 278 11.11 4.74 -11.62
C ARG A 278 10.96 5.24 -10.18
N ALA A 279 9.72 5.47 -9.72
CA ALA A 279 9.43 5.91 -8.36
C ALA A 279 9.89 4.88 -7.31
N ALA A 280 9.62 3.58 -7.54
CA ALA A 280 10.12 2.52 -6.68
C ALA A 280 11.65 2.57 -6.55
N GLY A 281 12.37 2.73 -7.67
CA GLY A 281 13.83 2.88 -7.67
C GLY A 281 14.35 4.10 -6.90
N ILE A 282 13.56 5.17 -6.81
CA ILE A 282 13.91 6.37 -6.02
C ILE A 282 13.70 6.12 -4.53
N VAL A 283 12.54 5.57 -4.13
CA VAL A 283 12.20 5.44 -2.71
C VAL A 283 12.99 4.37 -1.99
N VAL A 284 13.42 3.29 -2.65
CA VAL A 284 14.29 2.27 -2.01
C VAL A 284 15.67 2.81 -1.61
N GLY A 285 16.09 3.96 -2.13
CA GLY A 285 17.28 4.70 -1.69
C GLY A 285 17.05 5.60 -0.47
N LYS A 286 15.82 5.65 0.08
CA LYS A 286 15.46 6.46 1.25
C LYS A 286 15.17 5.58 2.46
N LEU A 287 15.28 6.11 3.67
CA LEU A 287 15.01 5.37 4.91
C LEU A 287 13.51 5.37 5.25
N GLY A 288 12.95 4.21 5.52
CA GLY A 288 11.56 4.00 5.94
C GLY A 288 10.54 4.32 4.84
N THR A 289 9.26 4.44 5.24
CA THR A 289 8.20 4.83 4.32
C THR A 289 8.42 6.28 3.86
N ALA A 290 8.91 6.44 2.62
CA ALA A 290 9.19 7.73 2.01
C ALA A 290 8.34 7.91 0.76
N ALA A 291 8.09 9.17 0.37
CA ALA A 291 7.41 9.51 -0.87
C ALA A 291 8.39 10.02 -1.93
N VAL A 292 7.95 9.93 -3.19
CA VAL A 292 8.63 10.55 -4.32
C VAL A 292 7.96 11.89 -4.64
N THR A 293 8.77 12.92 -4.84
CA THR A 293 8.27 14.24 -5.26
C THR A 293 8.17 14.33 -6.79
N PRO A 294 7.33 15.25 -7.33
CA PRO A 294 7.28 15.50 -8.77
C PRO A 294 8.65 15.83 -9.37
N GLN A 295 9.48 16.59 -8.67
CA GLN A 295 10.83 16.94 -9.12
C GLN A 295 11.73 15.71 -9.24
N GLU A 296 11.65 14.77 -8.28
CA GLU A 296 12.43 13.52 -8.33
C GLU A 296 11.92 12.57 -9.42
N LEU A 297 10.62 12.58 -9.69
CA LEU A 297 10.00 11.68 -10.65
C LEU A 297 10.16 12.14 -12.10
N PHE A 298 10.06 13.45 -12.37
CA PHE A 298 10.03 14.02 -13.71
C PHE A 298 11.28 14.86 -14.07
N GLY A 299 12.13 15.14 -13.09
CA GLY A 299 13.37 15.95 -13.19
C GLY A 299 14.61 15.15 -13.60
#